data_dc48d9d440936e6a1a04d60a2d6103a9
#
_entry.id   dc48d9d440936e6a1a04d60a2d6103a9
#
_cell.length_a   1.000
_cell.length_b   1.000
_cell.length_c   1.000
_cell.angle_alpha   90.00
_cell.angle_beta   90.00
_cell.angle_gamma   90.00
#
_symmetry.space_group_name_H-M   'P 1'
#
loop_
_entity.id
_entity.type
_entity.pdbx_description
1 polymer ?
#
loop_
_entity_poly.entity_id
_entity_poly.type
_entity_poly.pdbx_seq_one_letter_code
_entity_poly.pdbx_strand_id
1 'polypeptide(L)'
;RGQRNLLGAEKSATNADWYCEQRQTYQLPDEPNMFFGVPINTREVFGVLHIKGFIFDDTVLYSGASINNVYLQQQDKYRYDRYQKIHNAALADSMVNFINDYLLDFSAVHPLDVANRPRTKEIRSAIKAYRKNLSAHAEYQLESAVGFSDVLTISPLFGLGASGNELNQVIEDLFLQVQEKLVICTPYFNFPRTLRSKLARLLEQGKRVEIIVGDKVANDFYIPPEQPFKMAGALPYLYESNLRRFCEKFDAYIKNGHLTVRLWKDGDNTYHLKGVWVDNQYILLTGNNLNPRAWRLDAENGLLIHDPKQELLSQAEKELSHIRQHTKVLQDYSELEELTQYPEPVQKLLKKFARIKADKLVKMIL
;
A
#
# COMPACT_ATOMS: atom_id res chain seq x y z
N ARG A 1 2.86 -5.78 -14.99
CA ARG A 1 3.78 -6.07 -16.12
C ARG A 1 4.84 -4.99 -16.34
N GLY A 2 4.58 -3.70 -16.10
CA GLY A 2 5.58 -2.63 -16.22
C GLY A 2 6.85 -2.85 -15.37
N GLN A 3 6.73 -3.50 -14.23
CA GLN A 3 7.88 -3.86 -13.41
C GLN A 3 8.82 -4.88 -14.07
N ARG A 4 8.32 -5.74 -14.94
CA ARG A 4 9.15 -6.73 -15.66
C ARG A 4 10.15 -6.06 -16.61
N ASN A 5 9.83 -4.90 -17.18
CA ASN A 5 10.72 -4.19 -18.11
C ASN A 5 11.96 -3.60 -17.46
N LEU A 6 11.85 -3.12 -16.22
CA LEU A 6 13.00 -2.64 -15.45
C LEU A 6 13.94 -3.76 -15.02
N LEU A 7 13.44 -5.00 -14.98
CA LEU A 7 14.13 -6.16 -14.47
C LEU A 7 14.66 -7.10 -15.58
N GLY A 8 14.71 -6.62 -16.83
CA GLY A 8 15.34 -7.35 -17.94
C GLY A 8 14.49 -8.45 -18.59
N ALA A 9 13.18 -8.41 -18.43
CA ALA A 9 12.28 -9.30 -19.16
C ALA A 9 12.01 -8.77 -20.59
N GLU A 10 11.66 -9.67 -21.51
CA GLU A 10 11.27 -9.37 -22.89
C GLU A 10 10.24 -8.23 -23.00
N LYS A 11 10.12 -7.58 -24.18
CA LYS A 11 9.16 -6.51 -24.42
C LYS A 11 7.80 -6.88 -23.83
N SER A 12 7.42 -6.22 -22.73
CA SER A 12 6.15 -6.51 -22.08
C SER A 12 4.99 -6.06 -22.93
N ALA A 13 4.03 -6.91 -23.07
CA ALA A 13 2.68 -6.57 -23.50
C ALA A 13 2.12 -5.41 -22.66
N THR A 14 1.29 -4.57 -23.24
CA THR A 14 0.53 -3.54 -22.54
C THR A 14 -0.50 -4.18 -21.57
N ASN A 15 -1.07 -3.40 -20.67
CA ASN A 15 -2.17 -3.89 -19.81
C ASN A 15 -3.35 -4.41 -20.64
N ALA A 16 -3.61 -3.81 -21.79
CA ALA A 16 -4.66 -4.24 -22.69
C ALA A 16 -4.33 -5.55 -23.42
N ASP A 17 -3.06 -5.74 -23.83
CA ASP A 17 -2.66 -7.04 -24.40
C ASP A 17 -2.80 -8.16 -23.37
N TRP A 18 -2.44 -7.87 -22.11
CA TRP A 18 -2.66 -8.78 -20.99
C TRP A 18 -4.15 -9.07 -20.79
N TYR A 19 -5.00 -8.05 -20.84
CA TYR A 19 -6.45 -8.21 -20.66
C TYR A 19 -7.04 -9.09 -21.78
N CYS A 20 -6.68 -8.83 -23.04
CA CYS A 20 -7.12 -9.66 -24.16
C CYS A 20 -6.65 -11.12 -24.03
N GLU A 21 -5.41 -11.33 -23.60
CA GLU A 21 -4.86 -12.67 -23.33
C GLU A 21 -5.68 -13.39 -22.23
N GLN A 22 -6.03 -12.70 -21.14
CA GLN A 22 -6.84 -13.30 -20.07
C GLN A 22 -8.27 -13.62 -20.55
N ARG A 23 -8.90 -12.73 -21.31
CA ARG A 23 -10.22 -13.02 -21.91
C ARG A 23 -10.20 -14.30 -22.75
N GLN A 24 -9.21 -14.45 -23.60
CA GLN A 24 -9.06 -15.65 -24.43
C GLN A 24 -8.79 -16.90 -23.59
N THR A 25 -7.89 -16.80 -22.61
CA THR A 25 -7.50 -17.92 -21.75
C THR A 25 -8.66 -18.46 -20.92
N TYR A 26 -9.50 -17.57 -20.38
CA TYR A 26 -10.60 -17.94 -19.51
C TYR A 26 -11.96 -17.98 -20.23
N GLN A 27 -11.97 -17.80 -21.56
CA GLN A 27 -13.19 -17.81 -22.38
C GLN A 27 -14.31 -16.94 -21.79
N LEU A 28 -13.92 -15.74 -21.32
CA LEU A 28 -14.89 -14.81 -20.72
C LEU A 28 -15.95 -14.43 -21.77
N PRO A 29 -17.22 -14.28 -21.36
CA PRO A 29 -18.30 -13.92 -22.28
C PRO A 29 -18.02 -12.59 -22.97
N ASP A 30 -18.56 -12.41 -24.18
CA ASP A 30 -18.45 -11.18 -24.98
C ASP A 30 -19.28 -10.00 -24.43
N GLU A 31 -19.92 -10.17 -23.28
CA GLU A 31 -20.60 -9.07 -22.62
C GLU A 31 -19.63 -7.95 -22.29
N PRO A 32 -20.04 -6.69 -22.46
CA PRO A 32 -19.18 -5.53 -22.23
C PRO A 32 -18.91 -5.34 -20.73
N ASN A 33 -18.01 -6.14 -20.18
CA ASN A 33 -17.39 -5.81 -18.92
C ASN A 33 -16.47 -4.63 -19.21
N MET A 34 -16.90 -3.43 -18.89
CA MET A 34 -16.14 -2.21 -19.17
C MET A 34 -14.91 -2.17 -18.24
N PHE A 35 -13.77 -2.57 -18.76
CA PHE A 35 -12.48 -2.47 -18.08
C PHE A 35 -11.70 -1.30 -18.67
N PHE A 36 -11.29 -0.38 -17.81
CA PHE A 36 -10.55 0.80 -18.22
C PHE A 36 -9.11 0.76 -17.75
N GLY A 37 -8.18 1.21 -18.60
CA GLY A 37 -6.81 1.45 -18.23
C GLY A 37 -6.62 2.90 -17.79
N VAL A 38 -6.36 3.13 -16.51
CA VAL A 38 -6.18 4.47 -15.92
C VAL A 38 -4.69 4.77 -15.74
N PRO A 39 -4.06 5.55 -16.62
CA PRO A 39 -2.63 5.83 -16.56
C PRO A 39 -2.32 6.98 -15.62
N ILE A 40 -1.65 6.71 -14.50
CA ILE A 40 -1.15 7.77 -13.61
C ILE A 40 0.16 8.39 -14.12
N ASN A 41 0.95 7.61 -14.84
CA ASN A 41 2.15 8.10 -15.51
C ASN A 41 2.37 7.34 -16.83
N THR A 42 3.16 7.90 -17.72
CA THR A 42 3.54 7.24 -18.99
C THR A 42 4.40 5.99 -18.79
N ARG A 43 4.98 5.82 -17.59
CA ARG A 43 5.70 4.61 -17.15
C ARG A 43 5.28 4.29 -15.73
N GLU A 44 4.79 3.08 -15.49
CA GLU A 44 4.29 2.61 -14.19
C GLU A 44 5.32 2.67 -13.06
N VAL A 45 6.62 2.63 -13.38
CA VAL A 45 7.67 2.83 -12.38
C VAL A 45 7.61 4.21 -11.70
N PHE A 46 7.02 5.20 -12.37
CA PHE A 46 6.86 6.56 -11.86
C PHE A 46 5.44 6.89 -11.38
N GLY A 47 4.63 5.89 -11.17
CA GLY A 47 3.30 6.00 -10.57
C GLY A 47 2.25 5.16 -11.29
N VAL A 48 1.42 4.52 -10.47
CA VAL A 48 0.28 3.68 -10.90
C VAL A 48 -1.00 4.10 -10.19
N LEU A 49 -2.13 3.69 -10.76
CA LEU A 49 -3.40 3.69 -10.03
C LEU A 49 -3.33 2.56 -8.99
N HIS A 50 -3.29 2.94 -7.73
CA HIS A 50 -3.25 2.01 -6.61
C HIS A 50 -4.49 2.11 -5.72
N ILE A 51 -5.53 2.78 -6.21
CA ILE A 51 -6.86 2.87 -5.58
C ILE A 51 -7.43 1.47 -5.40
N LYS A 52 -8.07 1.24 -4.28
CA LYS A 52 -8.64 -0.04 -3.85
C LYS A 52 -10.11 0.12 -3.49
N GLY A 53 -10.83 -0.99 -3.56
CA GLY A 53 -12.22 -1.11 -3.16
C GLY A 53 -13.11 -1.68 -4.27
N PHE A 54 -14.25 -2.18 -3.85
CA PHE A 54 -15.32 -2.69 -4.70
C PHE A 54 -16.63 -2.11 -4.20
N ILE A 55 -17.54 -1.78 -5.11
CA ILE A 55 -18.83 -1.21 -4.79
C ILE A 55 -19.90 -2.14 -5.38
N PHE A 56 -20.82 -2.58 -4.54
CA PHE A 56 -21.95 -3.44 -4.90
C PHE A 56 -23.22 -2.80 -4.33
N ASP A 57 -23.98 -2.12 -5.16
CA ASP A 57 -25.11 -1.30 -4.74
C ASP A 57 -24.71 -0.35 -3.58
N ASP A 58 -25.35 -0.46 -2.43
CA ASP A 58 -25.07 0.33 -1.23
C ASP A 58 -23.93 -0.23 -0.35
N THR A 59 -23.19 -1.20 -0.86
CA THR A 59 -22.13 -1.86 -0.09
C THR A 59 -20.76 -1.61 -0.67
N VAL A 60 -19.87 -1.09 0.15
CA VAL A 60 -18.44 -0.98 -0.15
C VAL A 60 -17.68 -2.15 0.49
N LEU A 61 -16.97 -2.92 -0.32
CA LEU A 61 -15.97 -3.87 0.15
C LEU A 61 -14.59 -3.24 -0.03
N TYR A 62 -14.00 -2.76 1.06
CA TYR A 62 -12.67 -2.13 1.03
C TYR A 62 -11.59 -3.14 1.41
N SER A 63 -10.50 -3.16 0.66
CA SER A 63 -9.33 -4.01 0.92
C SER A 63 -8.07 -3.40 0.31
N GLY A 64 -6.90 -3.66 0.90
CA GLY A 64 -5.60 -3.41 0.26
C GLY A 64 -5.28 -4.40 -0.86
N ALA A 65 -6.05 -5.46 -0.99
CA ALA A 65 -5.87 -6.54 -1.96
C ALA A 65 -6.17 -6.11 -3.40
N SER A 66 -5.62 -6.87 -4.34
CA SER A 66 -5.95 -6.80 -5.77
C SER A 66 -6.73 -8.05 -6.17
N ILE A 67 -7.52 -7.99 -7.25
CA ILE A 67 -8.20 -9.18 -7.79
C ILE A 67 -7.16 -10.09 -8.45
N ASN A 68 -6.77 -11.14 -7.77
CA ASN A 68 -5.99 -12.24 -8.33
C ASN A 68 -6.12 -13.51 -7.44
N ASN A 69 -5.73 -14.65 -7.98
CA ASN A 69 -5.91 -15.95 -7.36
C ASN A 69 -5.26 -16.08 -5.95
N VAL A 70 -4.13 -15.39 -5.72
CA VAL A 70 -3.41 -15.44 -4.44
C VAL A 70 -4.21 -14.74 -3.33
N TYR A 71 -4.82 -13.58 -3.63
CA TYR A 71 -5.67 -12.88 -2.66
C TYR A 71 -7.04 -13.55 -2.47
N LEU A 72 -7.55 -14.20 -3.53
CA LEU A 72 -8.83 -14.91 -3.48
C LEU A 72 -8.71 -16.35 -2.94
N GLN A 73 -7.53 -16.71 -2.46
CA GLN A 73 -7.23 -18.04 -1.90
C GLN A 73 -7.60 -19.19 -2.84
N GLN A 74 -7.37 -18.99 -4.15
CA GLN A 74 -7.58 -20.01 -5.20
C GLN A 74 -6.31 -20.83 -5.47
N GLN A 75 -5.29 -20.74 -4.61
CA GLN A 75 -4.03 -21.45 -4.67
C GLN A 75 -3.64 -21.93 -3.27
N ASP A 76 -2.69 -22.86 -3.18
CA ASP A 76 -2.18 -23.36 -1.90
C ASP A 76 -1.57 -22.25 -1.03
N LYS A 77 -0.94 -21.26 -1.68
CA LYS A 77 -0.42 -20.07 -1.02
C LYS A 77 -1.44 -18.95 -1.04
N TYR A 78 -1.56 -18.23 0.06
CA TYR A 78 -2.36 -17.03 0.13
C TYR A 78 -1.50 -15.79 0.41
N ARG A 79 -2.09 -14.64 0.14
CA ARG A 79 -1.55 -13.34 0.51
C ARG A 79 -2.45 -12.71 1.55
N TYR A 80 -1.92 -12.56 2.77
CA TYR A 80 -2.70 -12.06 3.89
C TYR A 80 -2.99 -10.56 3.71
N ASP A 81 -4.26 -10.22 3.65
CA ASP A 81 -4.76 -8.85 3.63
C ASP A 81 -6.09 -8.79 4.38
N ARG A 82 -6.64 -7.59 4.57
CA ARG A 82 -7.90 -7.35 5.27
C ARG A 82 -9.00 -6.99 4.29
N TYR A 83 -10.23 -7.34 4.65
CA TYR A 83 -11.44 -7.03 3.90
C TYR A 83 -12.47 -6.44 4.85
N GLN A 84 -12.93 -5.21 4.58
CA GLN A 84 -13.96 -4.54 5.37
C GLN A 84 -15.21 -4.35 4.52
N LYS A 85 -16.32 -4.91 4.97
CA LYS A 85 -17.63 -4.73 4.35
C LYS A 85 -18.36 -3.61 5.08
N ILE A 86 -18.74 -2.58 4.34
CA ILE A 86 -19.43 -1.40 4.85
C ILE A 86 -20.70 -1.24 4.03
N HIS A 87 -21.84 -1.28 4.72
CA HIS A 87 -23.14 -1.02 4.08
C HIS A 87 -23.54 0.41 4.37
N ASN A 88 -23.42 1.28 3.37
CA ASN A 88 -23.76 2.70 3.47
C ASN A 88 -23.88 3.28 2.06
N ALA A 89 -25.10 3.70 1.68
CA ALA A 89 -25.41 4.22 0.36
C ALA A 89 -24.60 5.50 0.04
N ALA A 90 -24.54 6.45 0.96
CA ALA A 90 -23.85 7.71 0.75
C ALA A 90 -22.34 7.52 0.49
N LEU A 91 -21.71 6.59 1.20
CA LEU A 91 -20.31 6.23 0.94
C LEU A 91 -20.15 5.56 -0.43
N ALA A 92 -21.04 4.62 -0.78
CA ALA A 92 -21.02 3.95 -2.08
C ALA A 92 -21.18 4.96 -3.22
N ASP A 93 -22.17 5.85 -3.13
CA ASP A 93 -22.42 6.91 -4.11
C ASP A 93 -21.24 7.89 -4.24
N SER A 94 -20.66 8.31 -3.13
CA SER A 94 -19.46 9.16 -3.13
C SER A 94 -18.30 8.51 -3.87
N MET A 95 -18.08 7.20 -3.68
CA MET A 95 -17.02 6.46 -4.36
C MET A 95 -17.34 6.25 -5.86
N VAL A 96 -18.59 6.02 -6.23
CA VAL A 96 -19.02 5.93 -7.63
C VAL A 96 -18.85 7.27 -8.33
N ASN A 97 -19.29 8.37 -7.70
CA ASN A 97 -19.14 9.71 -8.24
C ASN A 97 -17.66 10.05 -8.45
N PHE A 98 -16.78 9.72 -7.50
CA PHE A 98 -15.35 9.91 -7.65
C PHE A 98 -14.80 9.19 -8.89
N ILE A 99 -15.23 7.97 -9.16
CA ILE A 99 -14.83 7.22 -10.35
C ILE A 99 -15.28 7.94 -11.62
N ASN A 100 -16.54 8.36 -11.67
CA ASN A 100 -17.12 9.01 -12.85
C ASN A 100 -16.51 10.40 -13.10
N ASP A 101 -16.33 11.20 -12.06
CA ASP A 101 -15.92 12.61 -12.18
C ASP A 101 -14.41 12.76 -12.40
N TYR A 102 -13.60 11.84 -11.82
CA TYR A 102 -12.15 11.98 -11.82
C TYR A 102 -11.40 10.85 -12.52
N LEU A 103 -11.86 9.59 -12.42
CA LEU A 103 -11.10 8.49 -12.97
C LEU A 103 -11.42 8.20 -14.44
N LEU A 104 -12.60 8.53 -14.93
CA LEU A 104 -13.05 8.27 -16.30
C LEU A 104 -12.85 9.47 -17.24
N ASP A 105 -11.68 10.11 -17.23
CA ASP A 105 -11.31 11.12 -18.22
C ASP A 105 -10.88 10.47 -19.54
N PHE A 106 -11.79 10.39 -20.52
CA PHE A 106 -11.59 9.75 -21.79
C PHE A 106 -10.52 10.38 -22.69
N SER A 107 -9.91 11.50 -22.32
CA SER A 107 -8.74 12.03 -22.99
C SER A 107 -7.47 11.19 -22.72
N ALA A 108 -7.40 10.55 -21.55
CA ALA A 108 -6.27 9.75 -21.09
C ALA A 108 -6.64 8.28 -20.76
N VAL A 109 -7.90 8.02 -20.43
CA VAL A 109 -8.42 6.73 -19.97
C VAL A 109 -9.20 6.06 -21.10
N HIS A 110 -8.86 4.82 -21.40
CA HIS A 110 -9.48 4.09 -22.52
C HIS A 110 -9.89 2.68 -22.08
N PRO A 111 -11.00 2.16 -22.64
CA PRO A 111 -11.38 0.75 -22.47
C PRO A 111 -10.25 -0.18 -22.92
N LEU A 112 -10.05 -1.28 -22.22
CA LEU A 112 -9.00 -2.26 -22.54
C LEU A 112 -9.40 -3.24 -23.66
N ASP A 113 -10.69 -3.38 -23.91
CA ASP A 113 -11.28 -4.30 -24.91
C ASP A 113 -11.46 -3.69 -26.31
N VAL A 114 -11.11 -2.40 -26.49
CA VAL A 114 -11.20 -1.72 -27.79
C VAL A 114 -9.92 -1.94 -28.61
N ALA A 115 -10.10 -2.41 -29.84
CA ALA A 115 -8.98 -2.72 -30.75
C ALA A 115 -8.12 -1.51 -31.13
N ASN A 116 -8.72 -0.34 -31.35
CA ASN A 116 -8.05 0.88 -31.85
C ASN A 116 -7.73 1.89 -30.72
N ARG A 117 -7.27 1.43 -29.57
CA ARG A 117 -6.85 2.34 -28.50
C ARG A 117 -5.54 3.05 -28.83
N PRO A 118 -5.37 4.29 -28.42
CA PRO A 118 -4.12 5.02 -28.63
C PRO A 118 -2.98 4.40 -27.80
N ARG A 119 -1.78 4.45 -28.35
CA ARG A 119 -0.59 4.04 -27.59
C ARG A 119 -0.22 5.11 -26.57
N THR A 120 0.33 4.73 -25.42
CA THR A 120 0.76 5.64 -24.35
C THR A 120 1.63 6.82 -24.82
N LYS A 121 2.47 6.62 -25.85
CA LYS A 121 3.29 7.68 -26.42
C LYS A 121 2.49 8.73 -27.21
N GLU A 122 1.36 8.36 -27.77
CA GLU A 122 0.47 9.23 -28.55
C GLU A 122 -0.36 10.15 -27.64
N ILE A 123 -0.75 9.66 -26.46
CA ILE A 123 -1.52 10.41 -25.46
C ILE A 123 -0.68 10.92 -24.27
N ARG A 124 0.64 11.05 -24.45
CA ARG A 124 1.55 11.47 -23.34
C ARG A 124 1.18 12.81 -22.72
N SER A 125 0.76 13.78 -23.53
CA SER A 125 0.32 15.08 -23.05
C SER A 125 -0.98 15.00 -22.25
N ALA A 126 -1.94 14.21 -22.72
CA ALA A 126 -3.19 13.95 -22.03
C ALA A 126 -2.96 13.27 -20.67
N ILE A 127 -2.11 12.22 -20.62
CA ILE A 127 -1.74 11.57 -19.34
C ILE A 127 -1.12 12.56 -18.34
N LYS A 128 -0.27 13.47 -18.81
CA LYS A 128 0.33 14.49 -17.92
C LYS A 128 -0.71 15.49 -17.41
N ALA A 129 -1.61 15.93 -18.28
CA ALA A 129 -2.71 16.83 -17.91
C ALA A 129 -3.66 16.15 -16.92
N TYR A 130 -4.05 14.93 -17.21
CA TYR A 130 -4.88 14.09 -16.36
C TYR A 130 -4.27 13.91 -14.95
N ARG A 131 -3.00 13.50 -14.85
CA ARG A 131 -2.30 13.40 -13.56
C ARG A 131 -2.31 14.72 -12.79
N LYS A 132 -2.06 15.85 -13.48
CA LYS A 132 -2.08 17.17 -12.86
C LYS A 132 -3.47 17.53 -12.34
N ASN A 133 -4.51 17.23 -13.12
CA ASN A 133 -5.91 17.45 -12.73
C ASN A 133 -6.27 16.61 -11.50
N LEU A 134 -5.99 15.31 -11.52
CA LEU A 134 -6.20 14.43 -10.36
C LEU A 134 -5.52 14.96 -9.10
N SER A 135 -4.24 15.33 -9.21
CA SER A 135 -3.47 15.79 -8.04
C SER A 135 -3.95 17.13 -7.49
N ALA A 136 -4.63 17.94 -8.29
CA ALA A 136 -5.05 19.29 -7.90
C ALA A 136 -6.52 19.38 -7.45
N HIS A 137 -7.38 18.47 -7.95
CA HIS A 137 -8.82 18.65 -7.83
C HIS A 137 -9.59 17.40 -7.42
N ALA A 138 -8.96 16.20 -7.45
CA ALA A 138 -9.70 14.99 -7.13
C ALA A 138 -9.93 14.89 -5.61
N GLU A 139 -11.20 14.87 -5.25
CA GLU A 139 -11.68 14.75 -3.87
C GLU A 139 -12.99 13.97 -3.84
N TYR A 140 -13.27 13.30 -2.74
CA TYR A 140 -14.56 12.66 -2.54
C TYR A 140 -15.60 13.67 -2.13
N GLN A 141 -16.75 13.68 -2.80
CA GLN A 141 -17.88 14.50 -2.43
C GLN A 141 -18.60 13.87 -1.23
N LEU A 142 -18.73 14.62 -0.14
CA LEU A 142 -19.42 14.18 1.07
C LEU A 142 -20.74 14.93 1.21
N GLU A 143 -21.82 14.23 1.58
CA GLU A 143 -23.14 14.83 1.73
C GLU A 143 -23.21 15.85 2.87
N SER A 144 -22.34 15.76 3.87
CA SER A 144 -22.31 16.69 4.98
C SER A 144 -20.92 16.90 5.53
N ALA A 145 -20.46 18.15 5.51
CA ALA A 145 -19.24 18.60 6.17
C ALA A 145 -19.48 19.03 7.64
N VAL A 146 -20.54 18.55 8.28
CA VAL A 146 -20.82 18.91 9.67
C VAL A 146 -19.85 18.18 10.58
N GLY A 147 -19.19 18.90 11.49
CA GLY A 147 -18.27 18.34 12.48
C GLY A 147 -18.97 17.33 13.39
N PHE A 148 -18.87 16.08 13.07
CA PHE A 148 -19.41 14.96 13.84
C PHE A 148 -18.39 14.51 14.88
N SER A 149 -18.22 15.27 15.95
CA SER A 149 -17.28 14.92 17.00
C SER A 149 -17.67 13.69 17.82
N ASP A 150 -18.98 13.37 17.85
CA ASP A 150 -19.53 12.41 18.82
C ASP A 150 -20.22 11.19 18.19
N VAL A 151 -20.06 10.96 16.90
CA VAL A 151 -20.67 9.83 16.19
C VAL A 151 -19.64 9.08 15.36
N LEU A 152 -19.88 7.79 15.17
CA LEU A 152 -19.08 6.97 14.26
C LEU A 152 -19.18 7.52 12.84
N THR A 153 -18.06 7.88 12.25
CA THR A 153 -17.98 8.42 10.88
C THR A 153 -16.97 7.66 10.03
N ILE A 154 -17.19 7.66 8.72
CA ILE A 154 -16.28 7.11 7.72
C ILE A 154 -16.05 8.17 6.66
N SER A 155 -14.79 8.59 6.48
CA SER A 155 -14.38 9.57 5.47
C SER A 155 -13.53 8.89 4.41
N PRO A 156 -13.97 8.84 3.15
CA PRO A 156 -13.14 8.41 2.04
C PRO A 156 -12.08 9.48 1.73
N LEU A 157 -10.85 9.04 1.45
CA LEU A 157 -9.68 9.88 1.25
C LEU A 157 -8.98 9.52 -0.05
N PHE A 158 -8.49 10.53 -0.74
CA PHE A 158 -7.67 10.37 -1.94
C PHE A 158 -6.31 11.03 -1.78
N GLY A 159 -5.29 10.50 -2.45
CA GLY A 159 -3.96 11.07 -2.44
C GLY A 159 -3.16 10.79 -3.69
N LEU A 160 -2.56 11.82 -4.27
CA LEU A 160 -1.63 11.71 -5.39
C LEU A 160 -0.60 12.84 -5.34
N GLY A 161 0.68 12.47 -5.33
CA GLY A 161 1.77 13.43 -5.33
C GLY A 161 2.32 13.74 -3.94
N ALA A 162 3.37 14.57 -3.89
CA ALA A 162 4.10 14.88 -2.66
C ALA A 162 3.54 16.10 -1.90
N SER A 163 2.70 16.91 -2.54
CA SER A 163 2.10 18.12 -1.99
C SER A 163 0.63 18.19 -2.35
N GLY A 164 -0.18 18.77 -1.48
CA GLY A 164 -1.63 18.81 -1.68
C GLY A 164 -2.31 17.45 -1.62
N ASN A 165 -1.70 16.48 -0.94
CA ASN A 165 -2.14 15.11 -0.85
C ASN A 165 -2.88 14.90 0.48
N GLU A 166 -4.21 14.89 0.39
CA GLU A 166 -5.09 14.78 1.55
C GLU A 166 -4.84 13.50 2.37
N LEU A 167 -4.73 12.35 1.70
CA LEU A 167 -4.47 11.08 2.39
C LEU A 167 -3.15 11.12 3.19
N ASN A 168 -2.09 11.69 2.62
CA ASN A 168 -0.83 11.85 3.33
C ASN A 168 -0.98 12.80 4.53
N GLN A 169 -1.72 13.90 4.37
CA GLN A 169 -1.96 14.86 5.44
C GLN A 169 -2.71 14.19 6.60
N VAL A 170 -3.79 13.47 6.30
CA VAL A 170 -4.55 12.73 7.31
C VAL A 170 -3.69 11.69 8.03
N ILE A 171 -2.84 10.94 7.30
CA ILE A 171 -1.91 10.00 7.92
C ILE A 171 -0.96 10.74 8.88
N GLU A 172 -0.42 11.89 8.47
CA GLU A 172 0.46 12.68 9.33
C GLU A 172 -0.26 13.23 10.56
N ASP A 173 -1.51 13.64 10.41
CA ASP A 173 -2.34 14.17 11.50
C ASP A 173 -2.72 13.08 12.50
N LEU A 174 -3.01 11.86 12.03
CA LEU A 174 -3.22 10.71 12.91
C LEU A 174 -2.02 10.46 13.84
N PHE A 175 -0.80 10.60 13.34
CA PHE A 175 0.41 10.48 14.19
C PHE A 175 0.52 11.61 15.22
N LEU A 176 0.01 12.81 14.93
CA LEU A 176 0.01 13.94 15.87
C LEU A 176 -1.07 13.79 16.96
N GLN A 177 -2.13 13.07 16.67
CA GLN A 177 -3.26 12.87 17.58
C GLN A 177 -3.04 11.77 18.62
N VAL A 178 -2.02 10.94 18.46
CA VAL A 178 -1.74 9.81 19.37
C VAL A 178 -1.58 10.28 20.81
N GLN A 179 -2.49 9.83 21.70
CA GLN A 179 -2.42 10.11 23.13
C GLN A 179 -1.73 8.96 23.89
N GLU A 180 -2.03 7.71 23.52
CA GLU A 180 -1.52 6.53 24.21
C GLU A 180 -0.81 5.56 23.27
N LYS A 181 -1.49 5.12 22.19
CA LYS A 181 -1.05 3.99 21.39
C LYS A 181 -1.27 4.18 19.90
N LEU A 182 -0.25 3.84 19.13
CA LEU A 182 -0.28 3.75 17.68
C LEU A 182 0.03 2.32 17.25
N VAL A 183 -0.83 1.72 16.41
CA VAL A 183 -0.53 0.45 15.72
C VAL A 183 -0.45 0.70 14.23
N ILE A 184 0.62 0.20 13.60
CA ILE A 184 0.85 0.33 12.16
C ILE A 184 1.07 -1.05 11.57
N CYS A 185 0.36 -1.36 10.50
CA CYS A 185 0.63 -2.50 9.65
C CYS A 185 1.13 -2.03 8.29
N THR A 186 2.20 -2.64 7.79
CA THR A 186 2.70 -2.42 6.42
C THR A 186 3.49 -3.64 5.96
N PRO A 187 3.37 -4.06 4.69
CA PRO A 187 4.11 -5.23 4.22
C PRO A 187 5.62 -4.97 4.09
N TYR A 188 6.01 -3.71 3.85
CA TYR A 188 7.39 -3.34 3.48
C TYR A 188 7.89 -2.18 4.33
N PHE A 189 8.85 -2.42 5.21
CA PHE A 189 9.37 -1.38 6.07
C PHE A 189 10.26 -0.39 5.29
N ASN A 190 9.67 0.71 4.83
CA ASN A 190 10.40 1.79 4.16
C ASN A 190 9.70 3.14 4.37
N PHE A 191 9.49 3.55 5.63
CA PHE A 191 8.73 4.76 5.94
C PHE A 191 9.38 6.04 5.38
N PRO A 192 8.58 6.98 4.86
CA PRO A 192 9.01 8.33 4.53
C PRO A 192 9.68 9.01 5.73
N ARG A 193 10.56 9.96 5.45
CA ARG A 193 11.28 10.68 6.51
C ARG A 193 10.34 11.38 7.49
N THR A 194 9.24 11.93 6.99
CA THR A 194 8.21 12.60 7.80
C THR A 194 7.62 11.66 8.84
N LEU A 195 7.17 10.47 8.43
CA LEU A 195 6.62 9.48 9.36
C LEU A 195 7.66 9.00 10.37
N ARG A 196 8.90 8.74 9.93
CA ARG A 196 9.99 8.35 10.85
C ARG A 196 10.27 9.41 11.91
N SER A 197 10.21 10.69 11.54
CA SER A 197 10.40 11.79 12.50
C SER A 197 9.25 11.88 13.49
N LYS A 198 8.01 11.67 13.04
CA LYS A 198 6.83 11.64 13.92
C LYS A 198 6.87 10.45 14.88
N LEU A 199 7.25 9.26 14.41
CA LEU A 199 7.46 8.07 15.25
C LEU A 199 8.50 8.32 16.34
N ALA A 200 9.65 8.93 16.00
CA ALA A 200 10.66 9.29 16.97
C ALA A 200 10.10 10.18 18.07
N ARG A 201 9.34 11.21 17.68
CA ARG A 201 8.70 12.14 18.64
C ARG A 201 7.68 11.45 19.54
N LEU A 202 6.87 10.52 19.01
CA LEU A 202 5.92 9.75 19.82
C LEU A 202 6.65 8.93 20.90
N LEU A 203 7.73 8.25 20.52
CA LEU A 203 8.55 7.47 21.46
C LEU A 203 9.22 8.36 22.52
N GLU A 204 9.75 9.53 22.13
CA GLU A 204 10.29 10.54 23.05
C GLU A 204 9.25 11.06 24.04
N GLN A 205 7.98 11.11 23.63
CA GLN A 205 6.84 11.49 24.48
C GLN A 205 6.31 10.33 25.34
N GLY A 206 6.94 9.15 25.30
CA GLY A 206 6.53 7.98 26.08
C GLY A 206 5.28 7.27 25.57
N LYS A 207 4.87 7.54 24.31
CA LYS A 207 3.74 6.85 23.68
C LYS A 207 4.13 5.43 23.29
N ARG A 208 3.15 4.53 23.24
CA ARG A 208 3.33 3.15 22.81
C ARG A 208 3.15 3.03 21.30
N VAL A 209 4.12 2.47 20.62
CA VAL A 209 4.07 2.23 19.16
C VAL A 209 4.23 0.75 18.89
N GLU A 210 3.32 0.17 18.12
CA GLU A 210 3.40 -1.20 17.64
C GLU A 210 3.47 -1.19 16.11
N ILE A 211 4.49 -1.83 15.54
CA ILE A 211 4.69 -1.93 14.09
C ILE A 211 4.67 -3.40 13.70
N ILE A 212 3.75 -3.78 12.82
CA ILE A 212 3.63 -5.14 12.28
C ILE A 212 4.04 -5.10 10.82
N VAL A 213 5.09 -5.83 10.47
CA VAL A 213 5.63 -5.91 9.12
C VAL A 213 5.75 -7.36 8.67
N GLY A 214 5.75 -7.59 7.36
CA GLY A 214 6.08 -8.90 6.83
C GLY A 214 7.55 -9.25 7.12
N ASP A 215 7.80 -10.48 7.58
CA ASP A 215 9.14 -11.06 7.52
C ASP A 215 9.65 -11.03 6.08
N LYS A 216 10.98 -11.01 5.86
CA LYS A 216 11.53 -11.00 4.50
C LYS A 216 11.07 -12.16 3.64
N VAL A 217 10.83 -13.33 4.25
CA VAL A 217 10.31 -14.51 3.52
C VAL A 217 8.82 -14.42 3.23
N ALA A 218 8.07 -13.62 3.98
CA ALA A 218 6.67 -13.32 3.73
C ALA A 218 6.45 -12.18 2.71
N ASN A 219 7.51 -11.72 2.05
CA ASN A 219 7.47 -10.70 1.03
C ASN A 219 7.19 -11.33 -0.35
N ASP A 220 6.34 -10.74 -1.16
CA ASP A 220 5.97 -11.24 -2.48
C ASP A 220 7.10 -11.17 -3.53
N PHE A 221 8.19 -10.48 -3.23
CA PHE A 221 9.42 -10.48 -4.03
C PHE A 221 10.47 -11.48 -3.52
N TYR A 222 10.20 -12.18 -2.43
CA TYR A 222 11.16 -13.14 -1.90
C TYR A 222 11.38 -14.31 -2.87
N ILE A 223 12.63 -14.60 -3.11
CA ILE A 223 13.08 -15.72 -3.94
C ILE A 223 13.92 -16.62 -3.05
N PRO A 224 13.48 -17.87 -2.83
CA PRO A 224 14.26 -18.83 -2.05
C PRO A 224 15.68 -19.03 -2.62
N PRO A 225 16.68 -19.28 -1.78
CA PRO A 225 18.07 -19.41 -2.19
C PRO A 225 18.33 -20.48 -3.28
N GLU A 226 17.48 -21.51 -3.35
CA GLU A 226 17.56 -22.60 -4.31
C GLU A 226 17.13 -22.17 -5.73
N GLN A 227 16.47 -21.03 -5.86
CA GLN A 227 16.02 -20.50 -7.15
C GLN A 227 17.02 -19.49 -7.73
N PRO A 228 17.09 -19.38 -9.07
CA PRO A 228 17.95 -18.38 -9.72
C PRO A 228 17.67 -16.97 -9.23
N PHE A 229 18.70 -16.25 -8.82
CA PHE A 229 18.59 -14.87 -8.35
C PHE A 229 18.03 -13.95 -9.45
N LYS A 230 17.04 -13.13 -9.07
CA LYS A 230 16.52 -12.01 -9.87
C LYS A 230 16.68 -10.73 -9.08
N MET A 231 16.90 -9.60 -9.74
CA MET A 231 17.13 -8.30 -9.09
C MET A 231 16.02 -7.93 -8.09
N ALA A 232 14.76 -8.25 -8.40
CA ALA A 232 13.62 -8.01 -7.50
C ALA A 232 13.75 -8.78 -6.17
N GLY A 233 14.39 -9.94 -6.17
CA GLY A 233 14.63 -10.72 -4.96
C GLY A 233 15.56 -10.08 -3.93
N ALA A 234 16.19 -8.95 -4.26
CA ALA A 234 16.94 -8.16 -3.29
C ALA A 234 16.06 -7.20 -2.47
N LEU A 235 14.81 -6.95 -2.88
CA LEU A 235 13.92 -6.01 -2.20
C LEU A 235 13.57 -6.43 -0.75
N PRO A 236 13.22 -7.68 -0.46
CA PRO A 236 12.96 -8.12 0.91
C PRO A 236 14.14 -7.84 1.87
N TYR A 237 15.35 -8.06 1.39
CA TYR A 237 16.58 -7.80 2.15
C TYR A 237 16.86 -6.30 2.34
N LEU A 238 16.50 -5.47 1.36
CA LEU A 238 16.58 -4.00 1.49
C LEU A 238 15.61 -3.50 2.57
N TYR A 239 14.37 -4.03 2.60
CA TYR A 239 13.39 -3.68 3.62
C TYR A 239 13.80 -4.17 5.00
N GLU A 240 14.34 -5.38 5.12
CA GLU A 240 14.90 -5.89 6.38
C GLU A 240 16.07 -5.02 6.87
N SER A 241 17.00 -4.65 5.98
CA SER A 241 18.11 -3.75 6.32
C SER A 241 17.62 -2.36 6.79
N ASN A 242 16.53 -1.84 6.21
CA ASN A 242 15.92 -0.58 6.68
C ASN A 242 15.29 -0.76 8.06
N LEU A 243 14.58 -1.87 8.29
CA LEU A 243 13.99 -2.21 9.58
C LEU A 243 15.06 -2.39 10.66
N ARG A 244 16.14 -3.13 10.36
CA ARG A 244 17.25 -3.32 11.30
C ARG A 244 17.84 -1.98 11.76
N ARG A 245 18.15 -1.07 10.84
CA ARG A 245 18.66 0.27 11.18
C ARG A 245 17.68 1.09 12.00
N PHE A 246 16.39 0.93 11.75
CA PHE A 246 15.36 1.58 12.55
C PHE A 246 15.32 0.99 13.96
N CYS A 247 15.29 -0.32 14.10
CA CYS A 247 15.30 -1.00 15.40
C CYS A 247 16.58 -0.70 16.20
N GLU A 248 17.74 -0.69 15.55
CA GLU A 248 19.02 -0.32 16.16
C GLU A 248 18.97 1.11 16.74
N LYS A 249 18.45 2.07 15.98
CA LYS A 249 18.30 3.45 16.43
C LYS A 249 17.36 3.59 17.64
N PHE A 250 16.32 2.76 17.71
CA PHE A 250 15.27 2.82 18.72
C PHE A 250 15.31 1.64 19.71
N ASP A 251 16.44 0.97 19.82
CA ASP A 251 16.61 -0.25 20.63
C ASP A 251 16.23 -0.04 22.11
N ALA A 252 16.57 1.12 22.68
CA ALA A 252 16.17 1.46 24.05
C ALA A 252 14.64 1.45 24.24
N TYR A 253 13.87 1.86 23.22
CA TYR A 253 12.41 1.85 23.27
C TYR A 253 11.83 0.46 23.04
N ILE A 254 12.53 -0.42 22.32
CA ILE A 254 12.17 -1.84 22.22
C ILE A 254 12.34 -2.50 23.58
N LYS A 255 13.49 -2.31 24.22
CA LYS A 255 13.83 -2.91 25.52
C LYS A 255 12.93 -2.45 26.65
N ASN A 256 12.46 -1.21 26.63
CA ASN A 256 11.54 -0.69 27.66
C ASN A 256 10.05 -0.86 27.33
N GLY A 257 9.72 -1.49 26.17
CA GLY A 257 8.35 -1.81 25.77
C GLY A 257 7.53 -0.66 25.16
N HIS A 258 8.12 0.53 24.94
CA HIS A 258 7.44 1.62 24.23
C HIS A 258 7.34 1.39 22.73
N LEU A 259 8.30 0.66 22.14
CA LEU A 259 8.26 0.23 20.75
C LEU A 259 8.17 -1.30 20.66
N THR A 260 7.09 -1.80 20.08
CA THR A 260 6.94 -3.23 19.75
C THR A 260 7.04 -3.40 18.24
N VAL A 261 7.99 -4.19 17.77
CA VAL A 261 8.12 -4.57 16.36
C VAL A 261 7.78 -6.04 16.21
N ARG A 262 6.87 -6.35 15.29
CA ARG A 262 6.44 -7.72 15.01
C ARG A 262 6.73 -8.09 13.57
N LEU A 263 7.29 -9.27 13.37
CA LEU A 263 7.49 -9.89 12.07
C LEU A 263 6.39 -10.91 11.82
N TRP A 264 5.57 -10.66 10.80
CA TRP A 264 4.52 -11.60 10.40
C TRP A 264 5.09 -12.67 9.47
N LYS A 265 4.82 -13.93 9.79
CA LYS A 265 5.22 -15.09 9.00
C LYS A 265 4.27 -16.24 9.26
N ASP A 266 3.69 -16.80 8.19
CA ASP A 266 2.87 -18.01 8.21
C ASP A 266 3.30 -18.93 7.07
N GLY A 267 4.14 -19.91 7.38
CA GLY A 267 4.72 -20.81 6.40
C GLY A 267 5.41 -20.04 5.27
N ASP A 268 5.01 -20.29 4.04
CA ASP A 268 5.45 -19.62 2.81
C ASP A 268 4.41 -18.64 2.23
N ASN A 269 3.37 -18.33 3.01
CA ASN A 269 2.38 -17.30 2.68
C ASN A 269 2.98 -15.91 2.76
N THR A 270 2.35 -14.95 2.05
CA THR A 270 2.86 -13.57 2.00
C THR A 270 1.96 -12.61 2.77
N TYR A 271 2.57 -11.57 3.35
CA TYR A 271 1.89 -10.53 4.10
C TYR A 271 1.76 -9.26 3.27
N HIS A 272 0.53 -8.72 3.18
CA HIS A 272 0.29 -7.51 2.39
C HIS A 272 -0.66 -6.50 3.06
N LEU A 273 -1.05 -6.74 4.30
CA LEU A 273 -1.97 -5.89 5.05
C LEU A 273 -1.35 -4.52 5.37
N LYS A 274 -2.15 -3.47 5.22
CA LYS A 274 -1.85 -2.10 5.61
C LYS A 274 -2.98 -1.53 6.47
N GLY A 275 -2.60 -0.65 7.38
CA GLY A 275 -3.55 0.07 8.21
C GLY A 275 -2.88 0.80 9.36
N VAL A 276 -3.62 1.73 9.93
CA VAL A 276 -3.21 2.50 11.10
C VAL A 276 -4.36 2.52 12.11
N TRP A 277 -4.07 2.27 13.38
CA TRP A 277 -5.03 2.36 14.48
C TRP A 277 -4.46 3.31 15.54
N VAL A 278 -5.26 4.25 15.97
CA VAL A 278 -4.87 5.27 16.97
C VAL A 278 -5.87 5.28 18.12
N ASP A 279 -5.40 5.01 19.33
CA ASP A 279 -6.10 5.16 20.61
C ASP A 279 -7.50 4.55 20.68
N ASN A 280 -7.76 3.49 19.91
CA ASN A 280 -9.06 2.85 19.76
C ASN A 280 -10.19 3.78 19.23
N GLN A 281 -9.83 4.94 18.70
CA GLN A 281 -10.76 5.94 18.16
C GLN A 281 -10.64 6.13 16.66
N TYR A 282 -9.44 5.91 16.10
CA TYR A 282 -9.24 6.08 14.66
C TYR A 282 -8.71 4.79 14.03
N ILE A 283 -9.30 4.42 12.90
CA ILE A 283 -8.85 3.29 12.08
C ILE A 283 -8.72 3.77 10.64
N LEU A 284 -7.52 3.75 10.10
CA LEU A 284 -7.31 3.99 8.67
C LEU A 284 -7.24 2.65 7.91
N LEU A 285 -8.21 2.47 7.02
CA LEU A 285 -8.17 1.42 6.00
C LEU A 285 -7.48 2.00 4.78
N THR A 286 -6.42 1.38 4.28
CA THR A 286 -5.72 1.93 3.13
C THR A 286 -4.97 0.87 2.33
N GLY A 287 -4.83 1.10 1.01
CA GLY A 287 -3.90 0.38 0.15
C GLY A 287 -2.47 0.93 0.21
N ASN A 288 -2.28 2.11 0.80
CA ASN A 288 -1.00 2.82 0.88
C ASN A 288 0.02 2.05 1.73
N ASN A 289 1.14 1.67 1.13
CA ASN A 289 2.21 0.92 1.80
C ASN A 289 3.02 1.75 2.82
N LEU A 290 2.67 2.99 3.07
CA LEU A 290 3.40 3.93 3.94
C LEU A 290 4.89 4.05 3.54
N ASN A 291 5.16 3.97 2.25
CA ASN A 291 6.52 4.06 1.70
C ASN A 291 6.66 5.30 0.79
N PRO A 292 7.88 5.71 0.41
CA PRO A 292 8.07 6.90 -0.42
C PRO A 292 7.41 6.85 -1.79
N ARG A 293 7.21 5.65 -2.35
CA ARG A 293 6.50 5.45 -3.61
C ARG A 293 5.03 5.83 -3.49
N ALA A 294 4.31 5.21 -2.55
CA ALA A 294 2.92 5.51 -2.25
C ALA A 294 2.74 6.98 -1.85
N TRP A 295 3.74 7.55 -1.16
CA TRP A 295 3.72 8.94 -0.69
C TRP A 295 3.81 9.98 -1.81
N ARG A 296 4.40 9.63 -2.98
CA ARG A 296 4.75 10.62 -4.01
C ARG A 296 4.32 10.28 -5.43
N LEU A 297 4.23 9.01 -5.74
CA LEU A 297 4.14 8.55 -7.13
C LEU A 297 2.78 7.96 -7.47
N ASP A 298 2.26 7.10 -6.63
CA ASP A 298 1.05 6.36 -6.88
C ASP A 298 -0.20 7.18 -6.52
N ALA A 299 -1.32 6.89 -7.18
CA ALA A 299 -2.64 7.38 -6.78
C ALA A 299 -3.22 6.38 -5.77
N GLU A 300 -3.39 6.83 -4.53
CA GLU A 300 -3.79 6.02 -3.40
C GLU A 300 -5.13 6.48 -2.86
N ASN A 301 -5.85 5.59 -2.17
CA ASN A 301 -7.02 5.96 -1.38
C ASN A 301 -7.02 5.30 -0.01
N GLY A 302 -7.93 5.74 0.83
CA GLY A 302 -8.20 5.17 2.14
C GLY A 302 -9.58 5.52 2.64
N LEU A 303 -10.01 4.82 3.67
CA LEU A 303 -11.18 5.16 4.46
C LEU A 303 -10.73 5.42 5.89
N LEU A 304 -10.95 6.62 6.40
CA LEU A 304 -10.73 6.95 7.80
C LEU A 304 -12.02 6.70 8.57
N ILE A 305 -11.96 5.79 9.53
CA ILE A 305 -13.01 5.56 10.52
C ILE A 305 -12.64 6.37 11.77
N HIS A 306 -13.54 7.23 12.22
CA HIS A 306 -13.49 7.89 13.51
C HIS A 306 -14.60 7.35 14.39
N ASP A 307 -14.23 6.73 15.50
CA ASP A 307 -15.11 6.04 16.44
C ASP A 307 -14.92 6.59 17.87
N PRO A 308 -15.46 7.78 18.16
CA PRO A 308 -15.23 8.45 19.45
C PRO A 308 -15.85 7.70 20.64
N LYS A 309 -16.88 6.88 20.40
CA LYS A 309 -17.55 6.08 21.44
C LYS A 309 -17.07 4.65 21.51
N GLN A 310 -16.08 4.28 20.69
CA GLN A 310 -15.49 2.93 20.64
C GLN A 310 -16.53 1.83 20.37
N GLU A 311 -17.49 2.11 19.50
CA GLU A 311 -18.54 1.15 19.07
C GLU A 311 -17.95 -0.05 18.32
N LEU A 312 -16.80 0.15 17.65
CA LEU A 312 -16.07 -0.89 16.91
C LEU A 312 -14.90 -1.49 17.70
N LEU A 313 -14.72 -1.14 18.99
CA LEU A 313 -13.56 -1.59 19.79
C LEU A 313 -13.37 -3.10 19.76
N SER A 314 -14.43 -3.86 20.07
CA SER A 314 -14.38 -5.33 20.09
C SER A 314 -13.99 -5.91 18.72
N GLN A 315 -14.49 -5.33 17.63
CA GLN A 315 -14.18 -5.75 16.26
C GLN A 315 -12.72 -5.43 15.91
N ALA A 316 -12.23 -4.23 16.26
CA ALA A 316 -10.86 -3.81 16.03
C ALA A 316 -9.85 -4.66 16.83
N GLU A 317 -10.15 -4.96 18.08
CA GLU A 317 -9.31 -5.83 18.92
C GLU A 317 -9.28 -7.27 18.39
N LYS A 318 -10.39 -7.82 17.94
CA LYS A 318 -10.46 -9.13 17.31
C LYS A 318 -9.63 -9.17 16.02
N GLU A 319 -9.72 -8.14 15.18
CA GLU A 319 -8.92 -8.00 13.96
C GLU A 319 -7.43 -7.97 14.29
N LEU A 320 -7.01 -7.08 15.19
CA LEU A 320 -5.61 -6.97 15.62
C LEU A 320 -5.09 -8.28 16.26
N SER A 321 -5.93 -8.97 17.00
CA SER A 321 -5.60 -10.30 17.56
C SER A 321 -5.30 -11.32 16.45
N HIS A 322 -6.14 -11.39 15.42
CA HIS A 322 -5.90 -12.26 14.25
C HIS A 322 -4.62 -11.88 13.50
N ILE A 323 -4.37 -10.59 13.28
CA ILE A 323 -3.14 -10.11 12.63
C ILE A 323 -1.90 -10.57 13.42
N ARG A 324 -1.97 -10.58 14.76
CA ARG A 324 -0.85 -10.97 15.63
C ARG A 324 -0.61 -12.46 15.74
N GLN A 325 -1.55 -13.32 15.34
CA GLN A 325 -1.44 -14.79 15.49
C GLN A 325 -0.16 -15.36 14.86
N HIS A 326 0.22 -14.84 13.70
CA HIS A 326 1.39 -15.31 12.95
C HIS A 326 2.58 -14.36 13.09
N THR A 327 2.71 -13.65 14.24
CA THR A 327 3.79 -12.70 14.42
C THR A 327 4.78 -13.13 15.50
N LYS A 328 6.06 -12.87 15.26
CA LYS A 328 7.13 -12.92 16.25
C LYS A 328 7.45 -11.49 16.69
N VAL A 329 7.50 -11.24 18.00
CA VAL A 329 7.97 -9.97 18.55
C VAL A 329 9.50 -9.96 18.53
N LEU A 330 10.10 -8.90 17.99
CA LEU A 330 11.53 -8.66 18.08
C LEU A 330 11.88 -8.19 19.52
N GLN A 331 12.82 -8.89 20.14
CA GLN A 331 13.37 -8.51 21.45
C GLN A 331 14.58 -7.59 21.31
N ASP A 332 15.32 -7.74 20.21
CA ASP A 332 16.53 -7.01 19.91
C ASP A 332 16.70 -6.85 18.40
N TYR A 333 17.31 -5.74 17.95
CA TYR A 333 17.56 -5.50 16.54
C TYR A 333 18.50 -6.52 15.89
N SER A 334 19.34 -7.21 16.69
CA SER A 334 20.29 -8.22 16.21
C SER A 334 19.62 -9.52 15.74
N GLU A 335 18.33 -9.72 16.05
CA GLU A 335 17.54 -10.82 15.48
C GLU A 335 17.27 -10.66 13.97
N LEU A 336 17.46 -9.45 13.43
CA LEU A 336 17.41 -9.18 12.00
C LEU A 336 18.79 -9.36 11.38
N GLU A 337 18.86 -9.98 10.22
CA GLU A 337 20.14 -10.27 9.55
C GLU A 337 20.92 -9.01 9.15
N GLU A 338 22.23 -9.12 9.15
CA GLU A 338 23.14 -8.12 8.61
C GLU A 338 23.42 -8.36 7.12
N LEU A 339 23.92 -7.31 6.46
CA LEU A 339 24.31 -7.40 5.05
C LEU A 339 25.28 -8.55 4.76
N THR A 340 26.15 -8.89 5.70
CA THR A 340 27.14 -9.98 5.61
C THR A 340 26.50 -11.36 5.64
N GLN A 341 25.31 -11.49 6.19
CA GLN A 341 24.56 -12.75 6.31
C GLN A 341 23.64 -13.00 5.10
N TYR A 342 23.43 -11.99 4.25
CA TYR A 342 22.59 -12.12 3.06
C TYR A 342 23.26 -13.00 1.99
N PRO A 343 22.49 -13.60 1.06
CA PRO A 343 23.07 -14.31 -0.08
C PRO A 343 24.02 -13.41 -0.89
N GLU A 344 25.11 -13.98 -1.38
CA GLU A 344 26.18 -13.23 -2.08
C GLU A 344 25.68 -12.32 -3.22
N PRO A 345 24.74 -12.76 -4.11
CA PRO A 345 24.20 -11.90 -5.16
C PRO A 345 23.49 -10.65 -4.60
N VAL A 346 22.77 -10.80 -3.48
CA VAL A 346 22.09 -9.70 -2.78
C VAL A 346 23.12 -8.72 -2.22
N GLN A 347 24.15 -9.23 -1.53
CA GLN A 347 25.23 -8.40 -0.98
C GLN A 347 25.89 -7.55 -2.07
N LYS A 348 26.27 -8.19 -3.20
CA LYS A 348 26.88 -7.50 -4.35
C LYS A 348 25.99 -6.38 -4.89
N LEU A 349 24.70 -6.65 -5.04
CA LEU A 349 23.73 -5.68 -5.56
C LEU A 349 23.52 -4.51 -4.60
N LEU A 350 23.30 -4.77 -3.31
CA LEU A 350 23.10 -3.71 -2.31
C LEU A 350 24.35 -2.84 -2.12
N LYS A 351 25.56 -3.45 -2.11
CA LYS A 351 26.83 -2.70 -2.11
C LYS A 351 26.98 -1.84 -3.36
N LYS A 352 26.59 -2.33 -4.54
CA LYS A 352 26.60 -1.55 -5.79
C LYS A 352 25.67 -0.35 -5.68
N PHE A 353 24.43 -0.52 -5.21
CA PHE A 353 23.49 0.58 -5.03
C PHE A 353 24.03 1.65 -4.07
N ALA A 354 24.64 1.25 -2.97
CA ALA A 354 25.23 2.17 -2.00
C ALA A 354 26.38 3.00 -2.64
N ARG A 355 27.28 2.37 -3.42
CA ARG A 355 28.42 3.04 -4.06
C ARG A 355 28.01 4.12 -5.07
N ILE A 356 26.98 3.87 -5.88
CA ILE A 356 26.52 4.81 -6.91
C ILE A 356 25.45 5.78 -6.37
N LYS A 357 25.24 5.80 -5.04
CA LYS A 357 24.16 6.56 -4.36
C LYS A 357 22.77 6.33 -4.96
N ALA A 358 22.60 5.24 -5.70
CA ALA A 358 21.31 4.83 -6.26
C ALA A 358 20.35 4.32 -5.18
N ASP A 359 20.85 4.01 -3.99
CA ASP A 359 20.05 3.62 -2.84
C ASP A 359 18.96 4.66 -2.51
N LYS A 360 19.24 5.96 -2.69
CA LYS A 360 18.23 7.02 -2.51
C LYS A 360 17.14 6.97 -3.57
N LEU A 361 17.52 6.79 -4.85
CA LEU A 361 16.56 6.67 -5.95
C LEU A 361 15.74 5.38 -5.83
N VAL A 362 16.41 4.27 -5.55
CA VAL A 362 15.77 2.97 -5.33
C VAL A 362 14.77 3.05 -4.16
N LYS A 363 15.14 3.64 -3.03
CA LYS A 363 14.24 3.86 -1.87
C LYS A 363 13.07 4.81 -2.16
N MET A 364 13.21 5.69 -3.15
CA MET A 364 12.14 6.62 -3.54
C MET A 364 11.14 5.98 -4.51
N ILE A 365 11.58 5.00 -5.30
CA ILE A 365 10.77 4.29 -6.30
C ILE A 365 10.10 3.05 -5.67
N LEU A 366 10.64 2.55 -4.58
CA LEU A 366 10.16 1.42 -3.80
C LEU A 366 9.47 1.88 -2.53
#